data_d1031fb20116ab27a7c91fa6c0da6dbd
#
_entry.id   d1031fb20116ab27a7c91fa6c0da6dbd
#
_cell.length_a   1.000
_cell.length_b   1.000
_cell.length_c   1.000
_cell.angle_alpha   90.00
_cell.angle_beta   90.00
_cell.angle_gamma   90.00
#
_symmetry.space_group_name_H-M   'P 1'
#
loop_
_entity.id
_entity.type
_entity.pdbx_description
1 polymer ?
#
loop_
_entity_poly.entity_id
_entity_poly.type
_entity_poly.pdbx_seq_one_letter_code
_entity_poly.pdbx_strand_id
1 'polypeptide(L)'
;DLSADNPMGRLCLFIVDNEGNIDYPYIGQIAVVGKTLREVKFELEDIFNKNIAKYISVDIALANRSFSIIGEGVSKRISMPHDKITIFQALAMAGDLSEFADRSVVKLVRLTERGTIVKKFDLRTEKIIDSEYYYIHPNDVLYIQPSGIKNVGIKHVSTMLSMAISTASIGIILYKLFNVEKSK
;
A
#
# COMPACT_ATOMS: atom_id res chain seq x y z
N ASP A 1 -14.90 15.24 -8.81
CA ASP A 1 -15.88 16.33 -8.72
C ASP A 1 -16.30 16.52 -7.27
N LEU A 2 -15.67 17.48 -6.60
CA LEU A 2 -16.12 17.99 -5.30
C LEU A 2 -17.23 18.99 -5.61
N SER A 3 -18.44 18.46 -5.80
CA SER A 3 -19.59 19.23 -6.23
C SER A 3 -20.03 20.25 -5.16
N ALA A 4 -20.51 21.38 -5.66
CA ALA A 4 -20.93 22.57 -4.92
C ALA A 4 -22.15 22.40 -4.00
N ASP A 5 -22.64 21.18 -3.79
CA ASP A 5 -23.88 20.88 -3.06
C ASP A 5 -23.66 20.31 -1.65
N ASN A 6 -22.47 20.50 -1.08
CA ASN A 6 -22.26 20.09 0.32
C ASN A 6 -22.72 21.21 1.28
N PRO A 7 -23.80 21.03 2.05
CA PRO A 7 -24.29 22.04 3.00
C PRO A 7 -23.32 22.31 4.17
N MET A 8 -22.21 21.62 4.26
CA MET A 8 -21.19 21.75 5.31
C MET A 8 -20.01 22.66 4.98
N GLY A 9 -20.14 23.55 3.98
CA GLY A 9 -19.11 24.54 3.67
C GLY A 9 -18.22 24.14 2.48
N ARG A 10 -17.59 25.13 1.86
CA ARG A 10 -16.64 24.92 0.75
C ARG A 10 -15.37 24.26 1.27
N LEU A 11 -15.04 23.08 0.74
CA LEU A 11 -13.75 22.44 0.95
C LEU A 11 -12.70 23.22 0.14
N CYS A 12 -11.80 23.91 0.84
CA CYS A 12 -10.67 24.60 0.21
C CYS A 12 -9.41 23.76 0.39
N LEU A 13 -8.67 23.54 -0.69
CA LEU A 13 -7.39 22.85 -0.67
C LEU A 13 -6.27 23.88 -0.66
N PHE A 14 -5.39 23.77 0.33
CA PHE A 14 -4.19 24.58 0.45
C PHE A 14 -2.95 23.70 0.34
N ILE A 15 -1.93 24.23 -0.29
CA ILE A 15 -0.63 23.56 -0.41
C ILE A 15 0.29 24.18 0.65
N VAL A 16 0.95 23.33 1.42
CA VAL A 16 2.03 23.77 2.31
C VAL A 16 3.26 23.96 1.46
N ASP A 17 3.83 25.16 1.51
CA ASP A 17 5.05 25.52 0.76
C ASP A 17 6.32 24.90 1.38
N ASN A 18 7.48 25.15 0.75
CA ASN A 18 8.76 24.63 1.22
C ASN A 18 9.23 25.25 2.56
N GLU A 19 8.67 26.38 2.93
CA GLU A 19 8.94 27.08 4.19
C GLU A 19 8.00 26.61 5.32
N GLY A 20 7.00 25.79 4.97
CA GLY A 20 6.03 25.24 5.91
C GLY A 20 4.84 26.15 6.19
N ASN A 21 4.51 27.05 5.25
CA ASN A 21 3.38 27.95 5.33
C ASN A 21 2.26 27.53 4.37
N ILE A 22 1.03 27.95 4.67
CA ILE A 22 -0.09 28.00 3.73
C ILE A 22 -0.41 29.45 3.42
N ASP A 23 -0.71 29.76 2.16
CA ASP A 23 -1.17 31.07 1.72
C ASP A 23 -2.69 31.11 1.74
N TYR A 24 -3.27 31.83 2.71
CA TYR A 24 -4.72 31.94 2.86
C TYR A 24 -5.22 33.27 2.30
N PRO A 25 -6.21 33.27 1.38
CA PRO A 25 -6.76 34.49 0.81
C PRO A 25 -7.20 35.50 1.86
N TYR A 26 -6.83 36.75 1.70
CA TYR A 26 -7.13 37.90 2.60
C TYR A 26 -6.44 37.91 3.95
N ILE A 27 -5.79 36.81 4.37
CA ILE A 27 -5.06 36.71 5.64
C ILE A 27 -3.56 36.69 5.40
N GLY A 28 -3.12 36.07 4.28
CA GLY A 28 -1.72 35.89 3.93
C GLY A 28 -1.14 34.57 4.43
N GLN A 29 0.15 34.55 4.66
CA GLN A 29 0.90 33.35 5.02
C GLN A 29 0.69 32.97 6.48
N ILE A 30 0.37 31.69 6.70
CA ILE A 30 0.16 31.08 8.01
C ILE A 30 1.11 29.92 8.17
N ALA A 31 1.99 29.97 9.17
CA ALA A 31 2.96 28.92 9.44
C ALA A 31 2.25 27.68 10.04
N VAL A 32 2.41 26.53 9.38
CA VAL A 32 1.79 25.26 9.81
C VAL A 32 2.81 24.17 10.12
N VAL A 33 4.07 24.33 9.70
CA VAL A 33 5.13 23.36 9.97
C VAL A 33 5.36 23.22 11.47
N GLY A 34 5.56 21.98 11.93
CA GLY A 34 5.79 21.66 13.35
C GLY A 34 4.53 21.73 14.23
N LYS A 35 3.37 22.07 13.68
CA LYS A 35 2.08 22.11 14.39
C LYS A 35 1.24 20.88 14.06
N THR A 36 0.48 20.44 15.02
CA THR A 36 -0.56 19.42 14.79
C THR A 36 -1.77 20.03 14.07
N LEU A 37 -2.56 19.22 13.39
CA LEU A 37 -3.80 19.67 12.73
C LEU A 37 -4.73 20.41 13.73
N ARG A 38 -4.74 19.96 14.99
CA ARG A 38 -5.54 20.58 16.04
C ARG A 38 -5.05 21.98 16.40
N GLU A 39 -3.76 22.19 16.51
CA GLU A 39 -3.17 23.50 16.77
C GLU A 39 -3.43 24.47 15.62
N VAL A 40 -3.24 24.00 14.37
CA VAL A 40 -3.54 24.81 13.17
C VAL A 40 -5.04 25.17 13.13
N LYS A 41 -5.93 24.22 13.47
CA LYS A 41 -7.37 24.48 13.56
C LYS A 41 -7.69 25.62 14.50
N PHE A 42 -7.21 25.55 15.74
CA PHE A 42 -7.48 26.60 16.75
C PHE A 42 -6.89 27.94 16.37
N GLU A 43 -5.70 27.94 15.78
CA GLU A 43 -5.07 29.17 15.31
C GLU A 43 -5.86 29.84 14.18
N LEU A 44 -6.34 29.05 13.21
CA LEU A 44 -7.21 29.54 12.13
C LEU A 44 -8.55 30.04 12.66
N GLU A 45 -9.17 29.33 13.61
CA GLU A 45 -10.43 29.76 14.25
C GLU A 45 -10.23 31.11 14.97
N ASP A 46 -9.11 31.30 15.67
CA ASP A 46 -8.79 32.55 16.35
C ASP A 46 -8.57 33.70 15.35
N ILE A 47 -7.80 33.45 14.28
CA ILE A 47 -7.56 34.43 13.22
C ILE A 47 -8.88 34.85 12.54
N PHE A 48 -9.73 33.88 12.21
CA PHE A 48 -10.99 34.15 11.52
C PHE A 48 -12.00 34.86 12.42
N ASN A 49 -12.08 34.47 13.69
CA ASN A 49 -12.99 35.10 14.65
C ASN A 49 -12.59 36.55 15.00
N LYS A 50 -11.30 36.86 14.87
CA LYS A 50 -10.79 38.23 15.08
C LYS A 50 -10.96 39.13 13.84
N ASN A 51 -10.73 38.58 12.63
CA ASN A 51 -10.57 39.38 11.43
C ASN A 51 -11.76 39.33 10.46
N ILE A 52 -12.58 38.27 10.51
CA ILE A 52 -13.64 38.02 9.51
C ILE A 52 -15.02 38.06 10.16
N ALA A 53 -15.33 37.14 11.05
CA ALA A 53 -16.64 37.06 11.71
C ALA A 53 -16.55 36.24 13.00
N LYS A 54 -17.44 36.51 13.94
CA LYS A 54 -17.53 35.76 15.23
C LYS A 54 -18.20 34.39 15.02
N TYR A 55 -17.74 33.41 15.79
CA TYR A 55 -18.30 32.05 15.82
C TYR A 55 -18.01 31.21 14.55
N ILE A 56 -16.89 31.44 13.90
CA ILE A 56 -16.43 30.59 12.79
C ILE A 56 -15.82 29.33 13.40
N SER A 57 -16.27 28.18 12.92
CA SER A 57 -15.64 26.88 13.17
C SER A 57 -14.91 26.41 11.90
N VAL A 58 -13.70 25.91 12.08
CA VAL A 58 -12.85 25.40 11.00
C VAL A 58 -12.67 23.90 11.17
N ASP A 59 -12.78 23.14 10.08
CA ASP A 59 -12.38 21.74 10.05
C ASP A 59 -11.21 21.53 9.11
N ILE A 60 -10.19 20.80 9.57
CA ILE A 60 -8.94 20.62 8.84
C ILE A 60 -8.63 19.13 8.73
N ALA A 61 -8.30 18.71 7.52
CA ALA A 61 -7.83 17.36 7.24
C ALA A 61 -6.69 17.38 6.22
N LEU A 62 -5.81 16.39 6.27
CA LEU A 62 -4.80 16.19 5.24
C LEU A 62 -5.48 15.62 3.98
N ALA A 63 -5.36 16.33 2.86
CA ALA A 63 -6.01 15.95 1.61
C ALA A 63 -5.33 14.76 0.91
N ASN A 64 -3.99 14.68 0.95
CA ASN A 64 -3.20 13.74 0.16
C ASN A 64 -2.64 12.57 0.98
N ARG A 65 -3.45 12.02 1.89
CA ARG A 65 -3.06 10.82 2.62
C ARG A 65 -3.05 9.61 1.69
N SER A 66 -1.92 8.97 1.56
CA SER A 66 -1.77 7.76 0.76
C SER A 66 -0.64 6.90 1.30
N PHE A 67 -0.72 5.61 1.07
CA PHE A 67 0.38 4.68 1.25
C PHE A 67 0.68 3.98 -0.07
N SER A 68 1.82 3.34 -0.17
CA SER A 68 2.21 2.56 -1.34
C SER A 68 2.31 1.09 -0.97
N ILE A 69 1.90 0.23 -1.88
CA ILE A 69 2.15 -1.21 -1.79
C ILE A 69 2.83 -1.65 -3.06
N ILE A 70 3.95 -2.36 -2.92
CA ILE A 70 4.77 -2.83 -4.04
C ILE A 70 5.24 -4.26 -3.78
N GLY A 71 5.44 -5.02 -4.84
CA GLY A 71 6.00 -6.37 -4.77
C GLY A 71 5.21 -7.37 -5.57
N GLU A 72 5.10 -8.59 -5.05
CA GLU A 72 4.49 -9.69 -5.77
C GLU A 72 3.00 -9.48 -6.03
N GLY A 73 2.67 -9.35 -7.31
CA GLY A 73 1.29 -9.20 -7.79
C GLY A 73 0.68 -7.80 -7.58
N VAL A 74 1.40 -6.86 -6.96
CA VAL A 74 0.85 -5.55 -6.64
C VAL A 74 1.89 -4.43 -6.74
N SER A 75 1.47 -3.33 -7.37
CA SER A 75 2.22 -2.07 -7.38
C SER A 75 1.22 -0.93 -7.51
N LYS A 76 0.84 -0.33 -6.36
CA LYS A 76 -0.19 0.70 -6.30
C LYS A 76 0.15 1.73 -5.23
N ARG A 77 -0.26 2.98 -5.49
CA ARG A 77 -0.40 4.01 -4.47
C ARG A 77 -1.89 4.19 -4.18
N ILE A 78 -2.27 4.10 -2.91
CA ILE A 78 -3.66 4.00 -2.48
C ILE A 78 -3.96 5.15 -1.51
N SER A 79 -5.04 5.88 -1.77
CA SER A 79 -5.52 6.94 -0.87
C SER A 79 -6.07 6.34 0.42
N MET A 80 -5.78 6.99 1.54
CA MET A 80 -6.24 6.56 2.86
C MET A 80 -7.50 7.34 3.25
N PRO A 81 -8.59 6.66 3.65
CA PRO A 81 -9.80 7.32 4.11
C PRO A 81 -9.62 7.99 5.48
N HIS A 82 -8.72 7.47 6.31
CA HIS A 82 -8.43 7.94 7.67
C HIS A 82 -6.92 8.11 7.88
N ASP A 83 -6.53 8.81 8.95
CA ASP A 83 -5.13 9.03 9.31
C ASP A 83 -4.37 7.75 9.64
N LYS A 84 -5.10 6.72 10.06
CA LYS A 84 -4.58 5.40 10.37
C LYS A 84 -5.51 4.34 9.84
N ILE A 85 -4.96 3.35 9.18
CA ILE A 85 -5.64 2.12 8.78
C ILE A 85 -4.80 0.92 9.23
N THR A 86 -5.43 -0.21 9.46
CA THR A 86 -4.70 -1.42 9.81
C THR A 86 -3.98 -1.99 8.59
N ILE A 87 -2.93 -2.77 8.81
CA ILE A 87 -2.22 -3.45 7.71
C ILE A 87 -3.16 -4.35 6.89
N PHE A 88 -4.15 -5.00 7.53
CA PHE A 88 -5.13 -5.82 6.84
C PHE A 88 -6.11 -4.99 6.00
N GLN A 89 -6.52 -3.81 6.48
CA GLN A 89 -7.31 -2.87 5.67
C GLN A 89 -6.51 -2.37 4.46
N ALA A 90 -5.22 -2.06 4.65
CA ALA A 90 -4.34 -1.66 3.56
C ALA A 90 -4.21 -2.75 2.48
N LEU A 91 -4.07 -4.02 2.89
CA LEU A 91 -4.03 -5.15 1.97
C LEU A 91 -5.37 -5.37 1.23
N ALA A 92 -6.49 -5.28 1.95
CA ALA A 92 -7.82 -5.37 1.35
C ALA A 92 -8.07 -4.26 0.31
N MET A 93 -7.65 -3.02 0.59
CA MET A 93 -7.71 -1.91 -0.36
C MET A 93 -6.82 -2.13 -1.59
N ALA A 94 -5.72 -2.85 -1.44
CA ALA A 94 -4.84 -3.21 -2.55
C ALA A 94 -5.42 -4.30 -3.47
N GLY A 95 -6.40 -5.07 -3.01
CA GLY A 95 -7.02 -6.19 -3.69
C GLY A 95 -6.48 -7.54 -3.24
N ASP A 96 -5.97 -7.62 -2.00
CA ASP A 96 -5.29 -8.76 -1.38
C ASP A 96 -3.96 -9.13 -2.09
N LEU A 97 -3.30 -10.13 -1.56
CA LEU A 97 -2.01 -10.62 -2.04
C LEU A 97 -2.20 -11.76 -3.05
N SER A 98 -1.31 -11.80 -4.04
CA SER A 98 -1.28 -12.93 -4.97
C SER A 98 -0.97 -14.25 -4.24
N GLU A 99 -1.30 -15.38 -4.87
CA GLU A 99 -0.95 -16.71 -4.36
C GLU A 99 0.56 -16.96 -4.28
N PHE A 100 1.35 -16.19 -5.05
CA PHE A 100 2.80 -16.25 -5.04
C PHE A 100 3.45 -15.26 -4.07
N ALA A 101 2.68 -14.52 -3.30
CA ALA A 101 3.17 -13.61 -2.29
C ALA A 101 3.61 -14.37 -1.02
N ASP A 102 4.76 -14.02 -0.48
CA ASP A 102 5.20 -14.55 0.81
C ASP A 102 4.54 -13.78 1.97
N ARG A 103 3.48 -14.37 2.51
CA ARG A 103 2.74 -13.81 3.64
C ARG A 103 3.52 -13.86 4.95
N SER A 104 4.61 -14.64 5.01
CA SER A 104 5.49 -14.71 6.18
C SER A 104 6.48 -13.55 6.26
N VAL A 105 6.69 -12.83 5.13
CA VAL A 105 7.66 -11.75 5.04
C VAL A 105 7.07 -10.54 4.32
N VAL A 106 6.28 -9.77 5.03
CA VAL A 106 5.86 -8.44 4.59
C VAL A 106 6.71 -7.39 5.29
N LYS A 107 7.23 -6.43 4.54
CA LYS A 107 8.07 -5.35 5.07
C LYS A 107 7.31 -4.03 5.03
N LEU A 108 7.25 -3.34 6.16
CA LEU A 108 6.84 -1.95 6.25
C LEU A 108 8.07 -1.06 6.21
N VAL A 109 8.10 -0.12 5.31
CA VAL A 109 9.11 0.93 5.23
C VAL A 109 8.45 2.24 5.59
N ARG A 110 8.92 2.88 6.66
CA ARG A 110 8.41 4.15 7.19
C ARG A 110 9.52 5.16 7.29
N LEU A 111 9.32 6.33 6.70
CA LEU A 111 10.20 7.46 6.90
C LEU A 111 9.83 8.16 8.21
N THR A 112 10.82 8.38 9.07
CA THR A 112 10.68 9.13 10.32
C THR A 112 11.71 10.26 10.37
N GLU A 113 11.57 11.19 11.30
CA GLU A 113 12.53 12.27 11.51
C GLU A 113 13.96 11.74 11.81
N ARG A 114 14.07 10.55 12.37
CA ARG A 114 15.34 9.87 12.72
C ARG A 114 15.87 8.99 11.58
N GLY A 115 15.21 8.97 10.41
CA GLY A 115 15.59 8.16 9.26
C GLY A 115 14.52 7.13 8.89
N THR A 116 14.90 6.20 8.01
CA THR A 116 14.00 5.18 7.50
C THR A 116 14.01 3.94 8.39
N ILE A 117 12.84 3.51 8.82
CA ILE A 117 12.62 2.29 9.58
C ILE A 117 12.08 1.22 8.65
N VAL A 118 12.64 0.01 8.74
CA VAL A 118 12.15 -1.17 8.03
C VAL A 118 11.76 -2.24 9.05
N LYS A 119 10.48 -2.61 9.08
CA LYS A 119 9.96 -3.68 9.95
C LYS A 119 9.44 -4.83 9.12
N LYS A 120 9.70 -6.04 9.57
CA LYS A 120 9.20 -7.28 8.96
C LYS A 120 8.04 -7.83 9.80
N PHE A 121 7.01 -8.31 9.11
CA PHE A 121 5.84 -8.96 9.72
C PHE A 121 5.58 -10.30 9.07
N ASP A 122 5.08 -11.21 9.87
CA ASP A 122 4.41 -12.44 9.41
C ASP A 122 2.90 -12.24 9.57
N LEU A 123 2.20 -12.12 8.43
CA LEU A 123 0.74 -11.91 8.41
C LEU A 123 -0.07 -13.12 8.87
N ARG A 124 0.57 -14.27 9.03
CA ARG A 124 -0.06 -15.53 9.44
C ARG A 124 -0.16 -15.67 10.95
N THR A 125 0.47 -14.75 11.70
CA THR A 125 0.52 -14.77 13.17
C THR A 125 -0.21 -13.58 13.77
N GLU A 126 -0.83 -13.77 14.94
CA GLU A 126 -1.53 -12.72 15.68
C GLU A 126 -0.58 -11.66 16.26
N LYS A 127 0.71 -11.95 16.34
CA LYS A 127 1.74 -11.05 16.90
C LYS A 127 1.81 -9.67 16.21
N ILE A 128 1.30 -9.58 14.99
CA ILE A 128 1.25 -8.31 14.27
C ILE A 128 0.30 -7.31 14.93
N ILE A 129 -0.78 -7.79 15.56
CA ILE A 129 -1.84 -6.96 16.18
C ILE A 129 -1.28 -6.17 17.36
N ASP A 130 -0.36 -6.76 18.11
CA ASP A 130 0.28 -6.15 19.28
C ASP A 130 1.45 -5.22 18.90
N SER A 131 1.79 -5.13 17.62
CA SER A 131 2.88 -4.30 17.14
C SER A 131 2.45 -2.85 16.98
N GLU A 132 3.29 -1.91 17.41
CA GLU A 132 3.11 -0.47 17.12
C GLU A 132 3.01 -0.17 15.60
N TYR A 133 3.53 -1.07 14.76
CA TYR A 133 3.51 -0.98 13.29
C TYR A 133 2.29 -1.65 12.65
N TYR A 134 1.32 -2.09 13.45
CA TYR A 134 0.06 -2.64 12.96
C TYR A 134 -0.74 -1.62 12.16
N TYR A 135 -0.61 -0.34 12.54
CA TYR A 135 -1.25 0.76 11.85
C TYR A 135 -0.33 1.37 10.79
N ILE A 136 -0.86 1.44 9.58
CA ILE A 136 -0.24 2.10 8.44
C ILE A 136 -0.49 3.60 8.56
N HIS A 137 0.55 4.38 8.32
CA HIS A 137 0.50 5.85 8.30
C HIS A 137 0.63 6.36 6.86
N PRO A 138 0.28 7.64 6.61
CA PRO A 138 0.55 8.28 5.33
C PRO A 138 2.04 8.19 4.95
N ASN A 139 2.29 7.94 3.66
CA ASN A 139 3.61 7.73 3.04
C ASN A 139 4.35 6.44 3.44
N ASP A 140 3.73 5.53 4.20
CA ASP A 140 4.29 4.20 4.39
C ASP A 140 4.35 3.43 3.08
N VAL A 141 5.34 2.54 2.98
CA VAL A 141 5.47 1.59 1.87
C VAL A 141 5.41 0.17 2.41
N LEU A 142 4.44 -0.61 1.93
CA LEU A 142 4.37 -2.04 2.15
C LEU A 142 5.07 -2.77 1.02
N TYR A 143 6.11 -3.53 1.33
CA TYR A 143 6.81 -4.37 0.36
C TYR A 143 6.43 -5.83 0.55
N ILE A 144 5.88 -6.43 -0.51
CA ILE A 144 5.45 -7.82 -0.54
C ILE A 144 6.51 -8.65 -1.26
N GLN A 145 7.13 -9.55 -0.54
CA GLN A 145 8.17 -10.41 -1.09
C GLN A 145 7.54 -11.56 -1.90
N PRO A 146 8.11 -11.94 -3.08
CA PRO A 146 7.69 -13.14 -3.76
C PRO A 146 8.07 -14.39 -2.95
N SER A 147 7.21 -15.41 -2.96
CA SER A 147 7.51 -16.68 -2.34
C SER A 147 8.63 -17.41 -3.09
N GLY A 148 9.42 -18.21 -2.36
CA GLY A 148 10.49 -19.02 -2.96
C GLY A 148 9.99 -19.99 -4.03
N ILE A 149 8.72 -20.39 -3.98
CA ILE A 149 8.07 -21.28 -4.97
C ILE A 149 8.05 -20.66 -6.37
N LYS A 150 7.92 -19.33 -6.47
CA LYS A 150 7.98 -18.64 -7.75
C LYS A 150 9.34 -18.79 -8.45
N ASN A 151 10.41 -18.87 -7.68
CA ASN A 151 11.77 -19.02 -8.19
C ASN A 151 12.10 -20.47 -8.61
N VAL A 152 11.40 -21.44 -8.03
CA VAL A 152 11.44 -22.85 -8.46
C VAL A 152 10.35 -23.03 -9.52
N GLY A 153 10.63 -22.55 -10.72
CA GLY A 153 9.64 -22.37 -11.78
C GLY A 153 8.76 -23.61 -12.00
N ILE A 154 7.48 -23.47 -11.73
CA ILE A 154 6.41 -24.39 -12.17
C ILE A 154 6.56 -24.70 -13.68
N LYS A 155 7.06 -23.75 -14.46
CA LYS A 155 7.40 -23.94 -15.88
C LYS A 155 8.46 -25.03 -16.10
N HIS A 156 9.48 -25.12 -15.25
CA HIS A 156 10.49 -26.17 -15.38
C HIS A 156 9.98 -27.54 -15.01
N VAL A 157 9.15 -27.65 -13.96
CA VAL A 157 8.59 -28.94 -13.53
C VAL A 157 7.60 -29.49 -14.58
N SER A 158 6.72 -28.66 -15.12
CA SER A 158 5.79 -29.07 -16.18
C SER A 158 6.54 -29.44 -17.48
N THR A 159 7.59 -28.70 -17.82
CA THR A 159 8.41 -28.99 -18.99
C THR A 159 9.19 -30.29 -18.80
N MET A 160 9.78 -30.54 -17.64
CA MET A 160 10.47 -31.79 -17.34
C MET A 160 9.53 -32.98 -17.33
N LEU A 161 8.32 -32.82 -16.78
CA LEU A 161 7.30 -33.88 -16.78
C LEU A 161 6.82 -34.20 -18.20
N SER A 162 6.57 -33.19 -19.03
CA SER A 162 6.18 -33.40 -20.44
C SER A 162 7.28 -34.04 -21.26
N MET A 163 8.56 -33.70 -21.03
CA MET A 163 9.70 -34.38 -21.67
C MET A 163 9.80 -35.84 -21.23
N ALA A 164 9.62 -36.14 -19.95
CA ALA A 164 9.65 -37.52 -19.44
C ALA A 164 8.53 -38.40 -20.05
N ILE A 165 7.32 -37.85 -20.15
CA ILE A 165 6.18 -38.54 -20.79
C ILE A 165 6.44 -38.77 -22.30
N SER A 166 7.00 -37.79 -22.99
CA SER A 166 7.33 -37.91 -24.43
C SER A 166 8.38 -38.99 -24.69
N THR A 167 9.44 -39.04 -23.87
CA THR A 167 10.48 -40.07 -24.03
C THR A 167 9.96 -41.46 -23.69
N ALA A 168 9.13 -41.62 -22.69
CA ALA A 168 8.47 -42.91 -22.34
C ALA A 168 7.56 -43.38 -23.49
N SER A 169 6.78 -42.49 -24.08
CA SER A 169 5.89 -42.80 -25.21
C SER A 169 6.67 -43.30 -26.44
N ILE A 170 7.77 -42.64 -26.78
CA ILE A 170 8.67 -43.03 -27.88
C ILE A 170 9.28 -44.40 -27.56
N GLY A 171 9.72 -44.66 -26.32
CA GLY A 171 10.27 -45.96 -25.92
C GLY A 171 9.26 -47.12 -26.08
N ILE A 172 8.01 -46.89 -25.73
CA ILE A 172 6.93 -47.88 -25.89
C ILE A 172 6.64 -48.18 -27.37
N ILE A 173 6.64 -47.18 -28.22
CA ILE A 173 6.41 -47.33 -29.64
C ILE A 173 7.55 -48.14 -30.27
N LEU A 174 8.81 -47.79 -29.97
CA LEU A 174 9.97 -48.52 -30.44
C LEU A 174 9.97 -49.99 -29.96
N TYR A 175 9.65 -50.22 -28.68
CA TYR A 175 9.53 -51.58 -28.14
C TYR A 175 8.48 -52.41 -28.88
N LYS A 176 7.34 -51.84 -29.21
CA LYS A 176 6.27 -52.54 -29.97
C LYS A 176 6.73 -52.83 -31.40
N LEU A 177 7.39 -51.89 -32.08
CA LEU A 177 7.89 -52.11 -33.46
C LEU A 177 8.90 -53.24 -33.51
N PHE A 178 9.89 -53.26 -32.60
CA PHE A 178 10.90 -54.33 -32.54
C PHE A 178 10.33 -55.70 -32.17
N ASN A 179 9.28 -55.77 -31.33
CA ASN A 179 8.71 -57.06 -31.01
C ASN A 179 7.70 -57.60 -32.06
N VAL A 180 7.08 -56.74 -32.86
CA VAL A 180 6.24 -57.16 -33.98
C VAL A 180 7.10 -57.79 -35.09
N GLU A 181 8.32 -57.31 -35.28
CA GLU A 181 9.25 -57.84 -36.29
C GLU A 181 9.84 -59.21 -35.90
N LYS A 182 9.94 -59.53 -34.60
CA LYS A 182 10.37 -60.86 -34.10
C LYS A 182 9.28 -61.93 -34.11
N SER A 183 8.02 -61.55 -34.35
CA SER A 183 6.86 -62.49 -34.35
C SER A 183 6.41 -62.91 -35.77
N LYS A 184 7.19 -62.57 -36.79
CA LYS A 184 7.08 -63.07 -38.15
C LYS A 184 8.27 -64.02 -38.45
#